data_abd6cb337e4058a63f62a441b21b67b2
#
_entry.id   abd6cb337e4058a63f62a441b21b67b2
#
_cell.length_a   1.000
_cell.length_b   1.000
_cell.length_c   1.000
_cell.angle_alpha   90.00
_cell.angle_beta   90.00
_cell.angle_gamma   90.00
#
_symmetry.space_group_name_H-M   'P 1'
#
loop_
_entity.id
_entity.type
_entity.pdbx_description
1 polymer ?
#
loop_
_entity_poly.entity_id
_entity_poly.type
_entity_poly.pdbx_seq_one_letter_code
_entity_poly.pdbx_strand_id
1 'polypeptide(L)'
;MSETTQTPAPSFETVALHGGQQVDPTTKSRAVPIYQTTSYVFNDTAHAARLFALQEFGNVYTRLMNPTTDVLEQRVAALEGGTHAVATGSGQAAETLALLNIVGAGDEIVSSTSLYGGTYNLFHYTLPKLGITVKFVDPSDPDAFRRAVTDKTKAFFGESVGNPKLDTFPFEEVSAIGKAEGIPLVIDNTLPSPYLVQPLKHGANIVVHSLTKFLGGHGNSIGGIIVDGGNFDWGSGRFPGFTEPDPSYHGLKFWEVFGDFPGLGNVAFGIKTRVQGLRDIGASLSPFNSWAILQGIETLHLRMDRHSTNTQKVAEFLSAHSNVTWVAYPGLESHKDHATAKKYHYRGQYGAILGFGIKGGYDAALKFIDRLGIFSLLANVGDAKSLVIHPASTTHSQLTPDEQITTGVTGDYIRLSVGLENVDDLIADLSQALA
;
A
#
# COMPACT_ATOMS: atom_id res chain seq x y z
N MET A 1 -21.57 35.09 -22.32
CA MET A 1 -20.72 34.34 -21.40
C MET A 1 -21.11 32.89 -21.59
N SER A 2 -20.28 32.11 -22.30
CA SER A 2 -20.50 30.68 -22.46
C SER A 2 -20.10 30.00 -21.14
N GLU A 3 -21.06 29.39 -20.46
CA GLU A 3 -20.78 28.46 -19.36
C GLU A 3 -19.90 27.35 -19.91
N THR A 4 -18.64 27.34 -19.54
CA THR A 4 -17.80 26.18 -19.73
C THR A 4 -18.33 25.10 -18.79
N THR A 5 -19.15 24.20 -19.31
CA THR A 5 -19.54 22.98 -18.62
C THR A 5 -18.28 22.19 -18.35
N GLN A 6 -17.77 22.25 -17.12
CA GLN A 6 -16.67 21.38 -16.67
C GLN A 6 -17.15 19.94 -16.80
N THR A 7 -16.50 19.18 -17.65
CA THR A 7 -16.72 17.74 -17.73
C THR A 7 -16.43 17.13 -16.35
N PRO A 8 -17.35 16.36 -15.76
CA PRO A 8 -17.10 15.75 -14.46
C PRO A 8 -15.86 14.85 -14.51
N ALA A 9 -15.11 14.78 -13.41
CA ALA A 9 -13.96 13.91 -13.30
C ALA A 9 -14.38 12.44 -13.59
N PRO A 10 -13.56 11.66 -14.32
CA PRO A 10 -13.91 10.29 -14.66
C PRO A 10 -14.01 9.42 -13.40
N SER A 11 -14.92 8.43 -13.43
CA SER A 11 -15.11 7.46 -12.36
C SER A 11 -13.89 6.56 -12.19
N PHE A 12 -13.80 5.87 -11.06
CA PHE A 12 -12.70 4.95 -10.73
C PHE A 12 -12.44 3.93 -11.83
N GLU A 13 -13.50 3.31 -12.35
CA GLU A 13 -13.47 2.28 -13.40
C GLU A 13 -12.85 2.81 -14.70
N THR A 14 -13.19 4.04 -15.07
CA THR A 14 -12.61 4.72 -16.23
C THR A 14 -11.13 5.07 -16.00
N VAL A 15 -10.78 5.54 -14.80
CA VAL A 15 -9.38 5.84 -14.44
C VAL A 15 -8.55 4.56 -14.42
N ALA A 16 -9.08 3.44 -13.93
CA ALA A 16 -8.40 2.15 -13.92
C ALA A 16 -8.00 1.68 -15.33
N LEU A 17 -8.79 2.04 -16.34
CA LEU A 17 -8.52 1.68 -17.74
C LEU A 17 -7.67 2.70 -18.50
N HIS A 18 -7.84 3.99 -18.23
CA HIS A 18 -7.30 5.07 -19.07
C HIS A 18 -6.32 6.01 -18.35
N GLY A 19 -6.28 5.98 -17.02
CA GLY A 19 -5.43 6.90 -16.23
C GLY A 19 -3.96 6.81 -16.63
N GLY A 20 -3.32 7.96 -16.87
CA GLY A 20 -1.92 8.07 -17.24
C GLY A 20 -1.54 7.56 -18.64
N GLN A 21 -2.47 6.92 -19.37
CA GLN A 21 -2.17 6.38 -20.70
C GLN A 21 -2.51 7.36 -21.81
N GLN A 22 -1.55 7.57 -22.69
CA GLN A 22 -1.76 8.21 -23.98
C GLN A 22 -1.48 7.21 -25.12
N VAL A 23 -2.12 7.40 -26.28
CA VAL A 23 -1.80 6.62 -27.48
C VAL A 23 -0.34 6.88 -27.85
N ASP A 24 0.44 5.81 -28.08
CA ASP A 24 1.84 5.96 -28.46
C ASP A 24 1.98 6.89 -29.68
N PRO A 25 2.74 7.99 -29.59
CA PRO A 25 2.78 9.01 -30.63
C PRO A 25 3.42 8.51 -31.91
N THR A 26 4.32 7.52 -31.84
CA THR A 26 5.08 7.00 -32.97
C THR A 26 4.36 5.88 -33.69
N THR A 27 3.95 4.85 -32.95
CA THR A 27 3.36 3.62 -33.53
C THR A 27 1.86 3.61 -33.54
N LYS A 28 1.21 4.52 -32.79
CA LYS A 28 -0.25 4.54 -32.52
C LYS A 28 -0.74 3.28 -31.80
N SER A 29 0.14 2.59 -31.06
CA SER A 29 -0.23 1.43 -30.27
C SER A 29 -1.37 1.75 -29.30
N ARG A 30 -2.39 0.89 -29.25
CA ARG A 30 -3.52 1.00 -28.31
C ARG A 30 -3.11 0.52 -26.90
N ALA A 31 -2.35 -0.55 -26.81
CA ALA A 31 -1.80 -1.05 -25.54
C ALA A 31 -0.61 -0.21 -25.10
N VAL A 32 -0.35 -0.18 -23.79
CA VAL A 32 0.87 0.44 -23.25
C VAL A 32 2.09 -0.33 -23.76
N PRO A 33 3.03 0.29 -24.50
CA PRO A 33 4.25 -0.40 -24.94
C PRO A 33 5.17 -0.75 -23.76
N ILE A 34 5.92 -1.83 -23.89
CA ILE A 34 6.98 -2.19 -22.94
C ILE A 34 8.31 -1.59 -23.42
N TYR A 35 8.77 -0.55 -22.77
CA TYR A 35 10.07 0.07 -23.06
C TYR A 35 11.19 -0.63 -22.28
N GLN A 36 11.62 -1.79 -22.76
CA GLN A 36 12.66 -2.60 -22.14
C GLN A 36 14.05 -2.06 -22.55
N THR A 37 14.44 -0.96 -21.94
CA THR A 37 15.73 -0.30 -22.16
C THR A 37 16.33 0.20 -20.86
N THR A 38 17.65 0.37 -20.83
CA THR A 38 18.35 0.96 -19.67
C THR A 38 18.40 2.47 -19.72
N SER A 39 18.56 3.07 -20.90
CA SER A 39 18.88 4.49 -21.08
C SER A 39 18.25 5.05 -22.35
N TYR A 40 18.24 6.38 -22.42
CA TYR A 40 17.61 7.15 -23.50
C TYR A 40 18.61 8.12 -24.10
N VAL A 41 18.50 8.37 -25.41
CA VAL A 41 19.35 9.31 -26.14
C VAL A 41 18.85 10.74 -25.93
N PHE A 42 19.75 11.65 -25.60
CA PHE A 42 19.46 13.09 -25.50
C PHE A 42 19.48 13.76 -26.87
N ASN A 43 18.73 14.87 -27.01
CA ASN A 43 18.75 15.66 -28.25
C ASN A 43 20.11 16.30 -28.49
N ASP A 44 20.71 16.85 -27.42
CA ASP A 44 22.01 17.47 -27.39
C ASP A 44 22.57 17.55 -25.96
N THR A 45 23.76 18.08 -25.78
CA THR A 45 24.42 18.24 -24.47
C THR A 45 23.68 19.22 -23.54
N ALA A 46 23.04 20.25 -24.09
CA ALA A 46 22.29 21.23 -23.31
C ALA A 46 20.98 20.63 -22.78
N HIS A 47 20.27 19.82 -23.60
CA HIS A 47 19.13 19.04 -23.17
C HIS A 47 19.50 18.07 -22.01
N ALA A 48 20.61 17.33 -22.18
CA ALA A 48 21.11 16.47 -21.11
C ALA A 48 21.36 17.26 -19.81
N ALA A 49 22.03 18.41 -19.88
CA ALA A 49 22.31 19.25 -18.70
C ALA A 49 21.03 19.71 -17.98
N ARG A 50 19.99 20.12 -18.72
CA ARG A 50 18.70 20.53 -18.11
C ARG A 50 17.99 19.39 -17.39
N LEU A 51 18.00 18.18 -17.95
CA LEU A 51 17.41 16.99 -17.31
C LEU A 51 18.13 16.66 -15.99
N PHE A 52 19.45 16.65 -15.98
CA PHE A 52 20.24 16.39 -14.77
C PHE A 52 20.12 17.50 -13.72
N ALA A 53 19.88 18.74 -14.13
CA ALA A 53 19.64 19.87 -13.25
C ALA A 53 18.18 19.97 -12.75
N LEU A 54 17.29 19.02 -13.08
CA LEU A 54 15.85 19.04 -12.78
C LEU A 54 15.12 20.30 -13.30
N GLN A 55 15.61 20.87 -14.39
CA GLN A 55 15.01 22.03 -15.08
C GLN A 55 14.02 21.60 -16.18
N GLU A 56 14.04 20.33 -16.54
CA GLU A 56 13.17 19.70 -17.54
C GLU A 56 12.85 18.27 -17.09
N PHE A 57 11.61 17.81 -17.32
CA PHE A 57 11.25 16.40 -17.13
C PHE A 57 11.46 15.61 -18.41
N GLY A 58 12.00 14.42 -18.29
CA GLY A 58 12.23 13.53 -19.42
C GLY A 58 12.91 12.23 -19.03
N ASN A 59 13.05 11.33 -20.00
CA ASN A 59 13.66 10.04 -19.78
C ASN A 59 15.20 10.13 -19.83
N VAL A 60 15.84 9.65 -18.77
CA VAL A 60 17.31 9.61 -18.64
C VAL A 60 17.77 8.15 -18.55
N TYR A 61 17.26 7.44 -17.58
CA TYR A 61 17.67 6.07 -17.24
C TYR A 61 16.52 5.34 -16.55
N THR A 62 16.25 4.10 -16.93
CA THR A 62 15.07 3.34 -16.50
C THR A 62 14.95 3.18 -14.98
N ARG A 63 16.07 3.20 -14.23
CA ARG A 63 16.02 3.18 -12.76
C ARG A 63 15.26 4.37 -12.17
N LEU A 64 15.32 5.55 -12.82
CA LEU A 64 14.63 6.76 -12.35
C LEU A 64 13.25 6.91 -12.98
N MET A 65 13.16 6.68 -14.29
CA MET A 65 11.95 6.87 -15.08
C MET A 65 11.93 5.98 -16.31
N ASN A 66 10.76 5.48 -16.65
CA ASN A 66 10.54 4.64 -17.83
C ASN A 66 9.11 4.86 -18.31
N PRO A 67 8.85 5.04 -19.63
CA PRO A 67 7.50 5.37 -20.12
C PRO A 67 6.44 4.33 -19.77
N THR A 68 6.76 3.04 -19.66
CA THR A 68 5.83 2.00 -19.22
C THR A 68 5.50 2.15 -17.74
N THR A 69 6.53 2.39 -16.92
CA THR A 69 6.38 2.57 -15.46
C THR A 69 5.67 3.89 -15.15
N ASP A 70 5.90 4.93 -15.95
CA ASP A 70 5.22 6.23 -15.79
C ASP A 70 3.70 6.12 -15.92
N VAL A 71 3.19 5.31 -16.87
CA VAL A 71 1.76 5.03 -16.97
C VAL A 71 1.22 4.36 -15.69
N LEU A 72 1.97 3.43 -15.12
CA LEU A 72 1.61 2.77 -13.86
C LEU A 72 1.55 3.78 -12.70
N GLU A 73 2.57 4.63 -12.60
CA GLU A 73 2.67 5.66 -11.56
C GLU A 73 1.53 6.66 -11.63
N GLN A 74 1.28 7.23 -12.81
CA GLN A 74 0.18 8.17 -13.02
C GLN A 74 -1.18 7.53 -12.76
N ARG A 75 -1.39 6.27 -13.18
CA ARG A 75 -2.66 5.56 -12.97
C ARG A 75 -2.93 5.32 -11.49
N VAL A 76 -1.96 4.83 -10.74
CA VAL A 76 -2.16 4.58 -9.30
C VAL A 76 -2.29 5.88 -8.53
N ALA A 77 -1.51 6.93 -8.87
CA ALA A 77 -1.69 8.27 -8.29
C ALA A 77 -3.13 8.76 -8.48
N ALA A 78 -3.66 8.66 -9.70
CA ALA A 78 -5.04 9.08 -10.00
C ALA A 78 -6.10 8.22 -9.28
N LEU A 79 -5.89 6.91 -9.12
CA LEU A 79 -6.79 6.02 -8.39
C LEU A 79 -6.83 6.30 -6.89
N GLU A 80 -5.70 6.68 -6.29
CA GLU A 80 -5.63 7.11 -4.88
C GLU A 80 -6.06 8.57 -4.67
N GLY A 81 -6.03 9.39 -5.72
CA GLY A 81 -6.27 10.83 -5.63
C GLY A 81 -5.04 11.63 -5.21
N GLY A 82 -3.84 11.09 -5.47
CA GLY A 82 -2.56 11.76 -5.23
C GLY A 82 -2.09 12.61 -6.40
N THR A 83 -1.04 13.41 -6.17
CA THR A 83 -0.45 14.31 -7.16
C THR A 83 0.70 13.67 -7.93
N HIS A 84 1.42 12.73 -7.31
CA HIS A 84 2.58 12.07 -7.88
C HIS A 84 2.75 10.67 -7.31
N ALA A 85 3.39 9.76 -8.08
CA ALA A 85 3.76 8.47 -7.56
C ALA A 85 5.15 8.03 -8.02
N VAL A 86 5.77 7.13 -7.24
CA VAL A 86 7.08 6.54 -7.51
C VAL A 86 6.99 5.02 -7.34
N ALA A 87 7.13 4.29 -8.44
CA ALA A 87 7.13 2.83 -8.42
C ALA A 87 8.50 2.28 -7.97
N THR A 88 8.45 1.19 -7.23
CA THR A 88 9.60 0.53 -6.62
C THR A 88 9.55 -0.98 -6.84
N GLY A 89 10.66 -1.68 -6.62
CA GLY A 89 10.81 -3.12 -6.84
C GLY A 89 9.97 -4.00 -5.90
N SER A 90 9.44 -3.46 -4.79
CA SER A 90 8.56 -4.18 -3.85
C SER A 90 7.84 -3.22 -2.92
N GLY A 91 6.79 -3.68 -2.23
CA GLY A 91 6.12 -2.92 -1.16
C GLY A 91 7.08 -2.54 -0.03
N GLN A 92 7.98 -3.44 0.37
CA GLN A 92 9.00 -3.15 1.39
C GLN A 92 9.98 -2.04 0.95
N ALA A 93 10.32 -1.99 -0.34
CA ALA A 93 11.11 -0.89 -0.88
C ALA A 93 10.32 0.42 -0.89
N ALA A 94 9.00 0.38 -1.16
CA ALA A 94 8.14 1.56 -1.09
C ALA A 94 8.08 2.13 0.33
N GLU A 95 7.80 1.32 1.34
CA GLU A 95 7.80 1.75 2.76
C GLU A 95 9.16 2.33 3.16
N THR A 96 10.24 1.61 2.84
CA THR A 96 11.60 2.03 3.20
C THR A 96 11.95 3.37 2.57
N LEU A 97 11.71 3.55 1.28
CA LEU A 97 12.04 4.79 0.57
C LEU A 97 11.15 5.96 1.00
N ALA A 98 9.85 5.70 1.22
CA ALA A 98 8.94 6.73 1.71
C ALA A 98 9.38 7.28 3.08
N LEU A 99 9.77 6.40 3.98
CA LEU A 99 10.21 6.79 5.32
C LEU A 99 11.60 7.43 5.30
N LEU A 100 12.61 6.81 4.65
CA LEU A 100 13.96 7.37 4.58
C LEU A 100 14.04 8.72 3.85
N ASN A 101 13.02 9.09 3.09
CA ASN A 101 12.91 10.42 2.50
C ASN A 101 12.69 11.54 3.54
N ILE A 102 12.15 11.19 4.70
CA ILE A 102 11.72 12.14 5.75
C ILE A 102 12.30 11.86 7.15
N VAL A 103 12.89 10.69 7.38
CA VAL A 103 13.53 10.33 8.65
C VAL A 103 15.00 9.97 8.43
N GLY A 104 15.83 10.27 9.41
CA GLY A 104 17.26 9.95 9.46
C GLY A 104 17.71 9.46 10.84
N ALA A 105 19.03 9.28 11.00
CA ALA A 105 19.58 8.87 12.28
C ALA A 105 19.25 9.90 13.38
N GLY A 106 18.71 9.43 14.48
CA GLY A 106 18.26 10.23 15.62
C GLY A 106 16.79 10.60 15.59
N ASP A 107 16.08 10.40 14.46
CA ASP A 107 14.65 10.65 14.32
C ASP A 107 13.80 9.48 14.83
N GLU A 108 12.50 9.75 14.99
CA GLU A 108 11.52 8.79 15.51
C GLU A 108 10.32 8.66 14.56
N ILE A 109 9.76 7.45 14.51
CA ILE A 109 8.48 7.12 13.87
C ILE A 109 7.53 6.63 14.97
N VAL A 110 6.28 7.06 14.95
CA VAL A 110 5.20 6.45 15.75
C VAL A 110 4.36 5.58 14.81
N SER A 111 4.31 4.29 15.08
CA SER A 111 3.67 3.30 14.23
C SER A 111 2.57 2.54 14.97
N SER A 112 1.54 2.15 14.23
CA SER A 112 0.58 1.13 14.69
C SER A 112 1.30 -0.18 15.04
N THR A 113 0.75 -0.92 16.02
CA THR A 113 1.14 -2.32 16.31
C THR A 113 0.55 -3.32 15.33
N SER A 114 -0.50 -2.95 14.58
CA SER A 114 -1.21 -3.83 13.64
C SER A 114 -0.59 -3.76 12.26
N LEU A 115 0.49 -4.53 12.06
CA LEU A 115 1.34 -4.48 10.87
C LEU A 115 1.57 -5.86 10.26
N TYR A 116 1.82 -5.86 8.96
CA TYR A 116 2.42 -6.99 8.27
C TYR A 116 3.77 -7.36 8.91
N GLY A 117 4.05 -8.67 9.03
CA GLY A 117 5.27 -9.13 9.69
C GLY A 117 6.57 -8.59 9.09
N GLY A 118 6.61 -8.35 7.76
CA GLY A 118 7.76 -7.72 7.10
C GLY A 118 7.96 -6.27 7.52
N THR A 119 6.89 -5.49 7.62
CA THR A 119 6.90 -4.09 8.11
C THR A 119 7.32 -4.04 9.57
N TYR A 120 6.79 -4.94 10.40
CA TYR A 120 7.23 -5.06 11.80
C TYR A 120 8.74 -5.33 11.88
N ASN A 121 9.26 -6.30 11.12
CA ASN A 121 10.69 -6.62 11.09
C ASN A 121 11.55 -5.44 10.61
N LEU A 122 11.10 -4.72 9.58
CA LEU A 122 11.76 -3.50 9.10
C LEU A 122 11.88 -2.48 10.24
N PHE A 123 10.77 -2.23 10.94
CA PHE A 123 10.68 -1.20 11.98
C PHE A 123 11.39 -1.60 13.28
N HIS A 124 11.26 -2.85 13.68
CA HIS A 124 11.79 -3.31 14.97
C HIS A 124 13.29 -3.65 14.91
N TYR A 125 13.77 -4.19 13.78
CA TYR A 125 15.15 -4.70 13.71
C TYR A 125 16.03 -3.96 12.70
N THR A 126 15.48 -3.48 11.59
CA THR A 126 16.30 -2.90 10.51
C THR A 126 16.50 -1.41 10.66
N LEU A 127 15.45 -0.62 10.85
CA LEU A 127 15.56 0.83 11.03
C LEU A 127 16.41 1.25 12.25
N PRO A 128 16.38 0.54 13.39
CA PRO A 128 17.28 0.85 14.51
C PRO A 128 18.77 0.74 14.16
N LYS A 129 19.15 -0.12 13.21
CA LYS A 129 20.56 -0.20 12.73
C LYS A 129 20.97 1.05 11.94
N LEU A 130 19.99 1.81 11.44
CA LEU A 130 20.18 3.10 10.78
C LEU A 130 20.04 4.28 11.76
N GLY A 131 19.89 4.00 13.07
CA GLY A 131 19.75 5.03 14.11
C GLY A 131 18.34 5.62 14.21
N ILE A 132 17.32 5.01 13.58
CA ILE A 132 15.92 5.44 13.60
C ILE A 132 15.18 4.65 14.68
N THR A 133 14.46 5.35 15.56
CA THR A 133 13.64 4.73 16.61
C THR A 133 12.19 4.60 16.14
N VAL A 134 11.58 3.42 16.33
CA VAL A 134 10.15 3.24 16.08
C VAL A 134 9.41 2.94 17.38
N LYS A 135 8.40 3.74 17.68
CA LYS A 135 7.50 3.57 18.83
C LYS A 135 6.19 2.96 18.34
N PHE A 136 5.88 1.77 18.86
CA PHE A 136 4.63 1.06 18.50
C PHE A 136 3.52 1.44 19.47
N VAL A 137 2.34 1.76 18.92
CA VAL A 137 1.13 2.14 19.67
C VAL A 137 -0.08 1.36 19.19
N ASP A 138 -1.03 1.15 20.07
CA ASP A 138 -2.31 0.49 19.71
C ASP A 138 -3.18 1.46 18.89
N PRO A 139 -3.54 1.12 17.63
CA PRO A 139 -4.36 1.99 16.80
C PRO A 139 -5.82 2.10 17.27
N SER A 140 -6.29 1.21 18.16
CA SER A 140 -7.61 1.33 18.76
C SER A 140 -7.73 2.51 19.74
N ASP A 141 -6.59 3.09 20.15
CA ASP A 141 -6.48 4.31 20.93
C ASP A 141 -5.72 5.39 20.13
N PRO A 142 -6.39 6.21 19.30
CA PRO A 142 -5.74 7.25 18.51
C PRO A 142 -4.90 8.23 19.33
N ASP A 143 -5.30 8.54 20.59
CA ASP A 143 -4.52 9.42 21.45
C ASP A 143 -3.18 8.81 21.88
N ALA A 144 -2.97 7.50 21.72
CA ALA A 144 -1.66 6.88 21.93
C ALA A 144 -0.61 7.42 20.94
N PHE A 145 -1.01 7.75 19.70
CA PHE A 145 -0.13 8.44 18.75
C PHE A 145 0.33 9.79 19.31
N ARG A 146 -0.59 10.61 19.83
CA ARG A 146 -0.24 11.92 20.44
C ARG A 146 0.70 11.77 21.63
N ARG A 147 0.42 10.83 22.53
CA ARG A 147 1.25 10.61 23.73
C ARG A 147 2.68 10.14 23.41
N ALA A 148 2.87 9.52 22.24
CA ALA A 148 4.17 9.04 21.79
C ALA A 148 5.02 10.11 21.06
N VAL A 149 4.44 11.26 20.70
CA VAL A 149 5.12 12.35 19.98
C VAL A 149 6.23 12.95 20.82
N THR A 150 7.36 13.24 20.17
CA THR A 150 8.46 14.06 20.69
C THR A 150 8.96 15.01 19.58
N ASP A 151 9.91 15.87 19.90
CA ASP A 151 10.55 16.77 18.92
C ASP A 151 11.24 15.99 17.77
N LYS A 152 11.59 14.72 18.02
CA LYS A 152 12.25 13.83 17.06
C LYS A 152 11.26 13.09 16.13
N THR A 153 9.98 13.10 16.45
CA THR A 153 8.97 12.36 15.66
C THR A 153 8.80 13.01 14.29
N LYS A 154 9.00 12.23 13.22
CA LYS A 154 8.94 12.70 11.82
C LYS A 154 7.82 12.06 11.01
N ALA A 155 7.25 10.93 11.43
CA ALA A 155 6.19 10.27 10.73
C ALA A 155 5.26 9.51 11.67
N PHE A 156 3.98 9.45 11.29
CA PHE A 156 3.03 8.43 11.74
C PHE A 156 2.90 7.38 10.66
N PHE A 157 2.77 6.11 11.06
CA PHE A 157 2.61 4.99 10.14
C PHE A 157 1.50 4.04 10.60
N GLY A 158 0.71 3.53 9.62
CA GLY A 158 -0.28 2.50 9.85
C GLY A 158 -0.65 1.76 8.58
N GLU A 159 -1.37 0.64 8.72
CA GLU A 159 -2.00 -0.10 7.63
C GLU A 159 -3.50 0.17 7.64
N SER A 160 -4.11 0.40 6.48
CA SER A 160 -5.55 0.66 6.35
C SER A 160 -6.39 -0.44 6.99
N VAL A 161 -5.97 -1.69 6.80
CA VAL A 161 -6.48 -2.88 7.46
C VAL A 161 -5.28 -3.66 7.96
N GLY A 162 -5.17 -3.79 9.28
CA GLY A 162 -4.05 -4.43 9.94
C GLY A 162 -3.96 -5.93 9.64
N ASN A 163 -2.77 -6.46 9.51
CA ASN A 163 -2.52 -7.87 9.25
C ASN A 163 -1.63 -8.46 10.37
N PRO A 164 -2.10 -9.44 11.16
CA PRO A 164 -3.24 -10.32 10.90
C PRO A 164 -4.56 -9.96 11.61
N LYS A 165 -4.60 -8.90 12.44
CA LYS A 165 -5.76 -8.59 13.30
C LYS A 165 -7.02 -8.16 12.54
N LEU A 166 -6.88 -7.66 11.31
CA LEU A 166 -7.95 -7.14 10.47
C LEU A 166 -8.73 -5.97 11.09
N ASP A 167 -8.09 -5.25 12.01
CA ASP A 167 -8.58 -3.99 12.54
C ASP A 167 -8.49 -2.87 11.49
N THR A 168 -9.42 -1.93 11.55
CA THR A 168 -9.48 -0.79 10.62
C THR A 168 -8.82 0.42 11.25
N PHE A 169 -7.88 1.03 10.53
CA PHE A 169 -7.13 2.19 11.02
C PHE A 169 -8.03 3.43 11.18
N PRO A 170 -7.92 4.20 12.27
CA PRO A 170 -8.69 5.41 12.53
C PRO A 170 -8.07 6.63 11.83
N PHE A 171 -8.26 6.72 10.51
CA PHE A 171 -7.57 7.71 9.66
C PHE A 171 -7.77 9.15 10.11
N GLU A 172 -9.01 9.58 10.28
CA GLU A 172 -9.31 10.99 10.54
C GLU A 172 -8.82 11.43 11.91
N GLU A 173 -8.90 10.54 12.90
CA GLU A 173 -8.47 10.81 14.26
C GLU A 173 -6.93 10.96 14.33
N VAL A 174 -6.18 10.03 13.73
CA VAL A 174 -4.71 10.09 13.71
C VAL A 174 -4.20 11.20 12.80
N SER A 175 -4.84 11.41 11.66
CA SER A 175 -4.54 12.51 10.73
C SER A 175 -4.71 13.88 11.40
N ALA A 176 -5.77 14.07 12.19
CA ALA A 176 -5.97 15.30 12.94
C ALA A 176 -4.84 15.57 13.95
N ILE A 177 -4.35 14.52 14.61
CA ILE A 177 -3.18 14.60 15.50
C ILE A 177 -1.93 14.99 14.68
N GLY A 178 -1.68 14.27 13.56
CA GLY A 178 -0.54 14.56 12.68
C GLY A 178 -0.54 16.00 12.17
N LYS A 179 -1.70 16.51 11.77
CA LYS A 179 -1.86 17.90 11.34
C LYS A 179 -1.56 18.90 12.46
N ALA A 180 -2.03 18.64 13.68
CA ALA A 180 -1.77 19.51 14.84
C ALA A 180 -0.29 19.54 15.23
N GLU A 181 0.42 18.42 15.09
CA GLU A 181 1.82 18.26 15.47
C GLU A 181 2.79 18.52 14.29
N GLY A 182 2.29 18.80 13.07
CA GLY A 182 3.11 18.98 11.88
C GLY A 182 3.84 17.68 11.46
N ILE A 183 3.19 16.53 11.63
CA ILE A 183 3.74 15.19 11.36
C ILE A 183 2.91 14.54 10.26
N PRO A 184 3.52 14.07 9.13
CA PRO A 184 2.79 13.40 8.07
C PRO A 184 2.33 12.00 8.50
N LEU A 185 1.15 11.60 7.99
CA LEU A 185 0.60 10.27 8.12
C LEU A 185 0.90 9.46 6.85
N VAL A 186 1.65 8.38 7.01
CA VAL A 186 1.97 7.39 5.96
C VAL A 186 1.11 6.15 6.17
N ILE A 187 0.38 5.73 5.14
CA ILE A 187 -0.53 4.58 5.21
C ILE A 187 -0.16 3.53 4.16
N ASP A 188 0.01 2.29 4.59
CA ASP A 188 -0.02 1.14 3.69
C ASP A 188 -1.47 0.74 3.40
N ASN A 189 -1.88 0.95 2.13
CA ASN A 189 -3.24 0.67 1.66
C ASN A 189 -3.31 -0.61 0.79
N THR A 190 -2.40 -1.55 1.01
CA THR A 190 -2.25 -2.75 0.19
C THR A 190 -3.49 -3.64 0.22
N LEU A 191 -4.11 -3.88 1.38
CA LEU A 191 -5.21 -4.85 1.51
C LEU A 191 -6.53 -4.34 0.93
N PRO A 192 -6.99 -3.11 1.21
CA PRO A 192 -8.22 -2.60 0.61
C PRO A 192 -8.06 -2.23 -0.86
N SER A 193 -6.85 -1.87 -1.29
CA SER A 193 -6.58 -1.18 -2.56
C SER A 193 -7.31 0.19 -2.65
N PRO A 194 -6.99 1.06 -3.61
CA PRO A 194 -7.70 2.34 -3.77
C PRO A 194 -9.17 2.17 -4.17
N TYR A 195 -9.58 0.96 -4.54
CA TYR A 195 -10.98 0.68 -4.88
C TYR A 195 -11.90 0.67 -3.66
N LEU A 196 -11.43 0.12 -2.53
CA LEU A 196 -12.25 0.02 -1.30
C LEU A 196 -12.00 1.17 -0.32
N VAL A 197 -10.75 1.64 -0.21
CA VAL A 197 -10.37 2.72 0.70
C VAL A 197 -9.39 3.65 0.00
N GLN A 198 -9.58 4.95 0.13
CA GLN A 198 -8.66 5.99 -0.35
C GLN A 198 -8.17 6.82 0.84
N PRO A 199 -7.06 6.47 1.50
CA PRO A 199 -6.61 7.12 2.73
C PRO A 199 -6.35 8.63 2.58
N LEU A 200 -5.94 9.09 1.39
CA LEU A 200 -5.73 10.52 1.12
C LEU A 200 -6.99 11.34 1.34
N LYS A 201 -8.19 10.79 1.08
CA LYS A 201 -9.47 11.45 1.34
C LYS A 201 -9.79 11.58 2.83
N HIS A 202 -9.11 10.82 3.67
CA HIS A 202 -9.29 10.79 5.11
C HIS A 202 -8.09 11.38 5.87
N GLY A 203 -7.25 12.15 5.15
CA GLY A 203 -6.19 12.97 5.74
C GLY A 203 -4.81 12.32 5.78
N ALA A 204 -4.60 11.13 5.22
CA ALA A 204 -3.26 10.63 4.97
C ALA A 204 -2.49 11.58 4.03
N ASN A 205 -1.18 11.60 4.14
CA ASN A 205 -0.31 12.44 3.32
C ASN A 205 0.45 11.63 2.28
N ILE A 206 0.82 10.41 2.63
CA ILE A 206 1.55 9.48 1.78
C ILE A 206 0.84 8.13 1.87
N VAL A 207 0.65 7.49 0.72
CA VAL A 207 0.12 6.12 0.65
C VAL A 207 1.16 5.23 0.00
N VAL A 208 1.37 4.05 0.56
CA VAL A 208 2.22 3.01 -0.02
C VAL A 208 1.39 1.77 -0.35
N HIS A 209 1.82 1.02 -1.36
CA HIS A 209 1.24 -0.27 -1.71
C HIS A 209 2.29 -1.28 -2.08
N SER A 210 2.05 -2.52 -1.69
CA SER A 210 2.60 -3.65 -2.42
C SER A 210 1.74 -3.90 -3.67
N LEU A 211 2.24 -3.49 -4.84
CA LEU A 211 1.62 -3.76 -6.14
C LEU A 211 1.50 -5.27 -6.43
N THR A 212 2.30 -6.06 -5.72
CA THR A 212 2.34 -7.54 -5.75
C THR A 212 0.99 -8.17 -5.43
N LYS A 213 0.14 -7.46 -4.63
CA LYS A 213 -1.10 -7.98 -4.05
C LYS A 213 -2.29 -7.67 -4.97
N PHE A 214 -3.36 -7.11 -4.45
CA PHE A 214 -4.61 -6.88 -5.19
C PHE A 214 -4.46 -6.02 -6.46
N LEU A 215 -3.54 -5.04 -6.47
CA LEU A 215 -3.32 -4.21 -7.65
C LEU A 215 -2.85 -5.05 -8.85
N GLY A 216 -1.83 -5.89 -8.67
CA GLY A 216 -1.41 -6.87 -9.69
C GLY A 216 -2.39 -8.04 -9.81
N GLY A 217 -2.77 -8.64 -8.69
CA GLY A 217 -3.88 -9.58 -8.53
C GLY A 217 -3.70 -10.99 -9.11
N HIS A 218 -2.51 -11.36 -9.61
CA HIS A 218 -2.29 -12.62 -10.31
C HIS A 218 -1.10 -13.43 -9.78
N GLY A 219 -0.44 -12.98 -8.70
CA GLY A 219 0.68 -13.69 -8.10
C GLY A 219 1.92 -13.85 -9.00
N ASN A 220 2.04 -13.06 -10.06
CA ASN A 220 3.06 -13.20 -11.10
C ASN A 220 4.13 -12.11 -11.12
N SER A 221 3.91 -10.99 -10.42
CA SER A 221 4.81 -9.83 -10.47
C SER A 221 4.96 -9.19 -9.10
N ILE A 222 6.20 -8.90 -8.72
CA ILE A 222 6.52 -8.16 -7.50
C ILE A 222 6.71 -6.69 -7.87
N GLY A 223 6.14 -5.80 -7.06
CA GLY A 223 6.30 -4.35 -7.18
C GLY A 223 5.80 -3.62 -5.94
N GLY A 224 6.17 -2.37 -5.83
CA GLY A 224 5.68 -1.43 -4.82
C GLY A 224 5.44 -0.06 -5.45
N ILE A 225 4.73 0.79 -4.75
CA ILE A 225 4.51 2.17 -5.16
C ILE A 225 4.30 3.08 -3.96
N ILE A 226 4.80 4.30 -4.08
CA ILE A 226 4.61 5.38 -3.12
C ILE A 226 3.76 6.43 -3.82
N VAL A 227 2.65 6.85 -3.21
CA VAL A 227 1.78 7.92 -3.71
C VAL A 227 1.91 9.13 -2.79
N ASP A 228 2.28 10.26 -3.37
CA ASP A 228 2.32 11.56 -2.71
C ASP A 228 0.95 12.23 -2.82
N GLY A 229 0.33 12.55 -1.68
CA GLY A 229 -0.95 13.25 -1.63
C GLY A 229 -0.85 14.73 -2.04
N GLY A 230 0.35 15.32 -2.04
CA GLY A 230 0.55 16.74 -2.31
C GLY A 230 -0.07 17.67 -1.27
N ASN A 231 -0.50 17.14 -0.14
CA ASN A 231 -1.31 17.83 0.88
C ASN A 231 -0.58 18.11 2.19
N PHE A 232 0.74 17.89 2.24
CA PHE A 232 1.57 18.17 3.42
C PHE A 232 2.53 19.33 3.19
N ASP A 233 2.67 20.19 4.21
CA ASP A 233 3.59 21.34 4.19
C ASP A 233 5.02 20.91 4.60
N TRP A 234 5.82 20.55 3.61
CA TRP A 234 7.24 20.22 3.81
C TRP A 234 8.10 21.46 4.12
N GLY A 235 7.52 22.67 3.97
CA GLY A 235 8.14 23.95 4.25
C GLY A 235 8.10 24.39 5.71
N SER A 236 7.43 23.66 6.59
CA SER A 236 7.20 24.01 8.01
C SER A 236 8.49 24.12 8.87
N GLY A 237 9.66 23.81 8.32
CA GLY A 237 10.94 23.82 9.02
C GLY A 237 11.25 22.52 9.81
N ARG A 238 10.27 21.63 9.97
CA ARG A 238 10.47 20.30 10.61
C ARG A 238 11.30 19.35 9.76
N PHE A 239 11.36 19.58 8.45
CA PHE A 239 11.98 18.72 7.45
C PHE A 239 13.08 19.47 6.68
N PRO A 240 14.27 19.67 7.28
CA PRO A 240 15.36 20.44 6.67
C PRO A 240 15.80 19.90 5.31
N GLY A 241 15.67 18.57 5.07
CA GLY A 241 15.97 17.98 3.77
C GLY A 241 15.11 18.49 2.60
N PHE A 242 14.06 19.27 2.85
CA PHE A 242 13.25 19.92 1.82
C PHE A 242 13.53 21.43 1.72
N THR A 243 13.91 22.08 2.83
CA THR A 243 14.00 23.54 2.94
C THR A 243 15.43 24.07 2.89
N GLU A 244 16.42 23.25 3.21
CA GLU A 244 17.83 23.62 3.14
C GLU A 244 18.44 23.29 1.76
N PRO A 245 19.54 23.98 1.37
CA PRO A 245 20.24 23.70 0.13
C PRO A 245 20.77 22.27 0.06
N ASP A 246 20.33 21.49 -0.92
CA ASP A 246 20.75 20.11 -1.08
C ASP A 246 22.13 20.03 -1.78
N PRO A 247 23.14 19.42 -1.16
CA PRO A 247 24.48 19.35 -1.72
C PRO A 247 24.57 18.44 -2.97
N SER A 248 23.67 17.45 -3.11
CA SER A 248 23.66 16.53 -4.25
C SER A 248 23.03 17.14 -5.50
N TYR A 249 22.34 18.29 -5.36
CA TYR A 249 21.71 19.05 -6.44
C TYR A 249 22.17 20.53 -6.45
N HIS A 250 23.45 20.78 -6.19
CA HIS A 250 24.07 22.12 -6.28
C HIS A 250 23.36 23.20 -5.46
N GLY A 251 22.79 22.84 -4.32
CA GLY A 251 22.09 23.78 -3.44
C GLY A 251 20.63 24.00 -3.76
N LEU A 252 20.01 23.15 -4.58
CA LEU A 252 18.57 23.19 -4.82
C LEU A 252 17.83 22.95 -3.49
N LYS A 253 16.78 23.69 -3.25
CA LYS A 253 15.85 23.48 -2.15
C LYS A 253 14.56 22.90 -2.71
N PHE A 254 14.27 21.65 -2.36
CA PHE A 254 13.15 20.89 -2.95
C PHE A 254 11.80 21.58 -2.73
N TRP A 255 11.59 22.20 -1.56
CA TRP A 255 10.35 22.90 -1.26
C TRP A 255 10.16 24.17 -2.11
N GLU A 256 11.22 24.97 -2.27
CA GLU A 256 11.14 26.21 -3.06
C GLU A 256 10.84 25.95 -4.54
N VAL A 257 11.32 24.81 -5.08
CA VAL A 257 11.17 24.47 -6.50
C VAL A 257 9.91 23.64 -6.77
N PHE A 258 9.58 22.69 -5.89
CA PHE A 258 8.58 21.67 -6.14
C PHE A 258 7.38 21.71 -5.16
N GLY A 259 7.34 22.64 -4.21
CA GLY A 259 6.23 22.80 -3.26
C GLY A 259 4.98 23.39 -3.90
N ASP A 260 5.11 24.13 -5.00
CA ASP A 260 4.00 24.62 -5.83
C ASP A 260 4.43 24.61 -7.31
N PHE A 261 4.57 23.41 -7.86
CA PHE A 261 5.05 23.24 -9.22
C PHE A 261 3.93 23.51 -10.25
N PRO A 262 4.16 24.36 -11.29
CA PRO A 262 3.13 24.72 -12.26
C PRO A 262 2.42 23.53 -12.87
N GLY A 263 1.10 23.46 -12.71
CA GLY A 263 0.24 22.40 -13.25
C GLY A 263 0.21 21.09 -12.46
N LEU A 264 1.09 20.90 -11.47
CA LEU A 264 1.15 19.70 -10.64
C LEU A 264 0.94 19.98 -9.12
N GLY A 265 1.10 21.25 -8.69
CA GLY A 265 1.03 21.62 -7.27
C GLY A 265 2.23 21.11 -6.47
N ASN A 266 2.01 20.67 -5.23
CA ASN A 266 3.06 20.16 -4.37
C ASN A 266 3.44 18.72 -4.77
N VAL A 267 4.63 18.57 -5.34
CA VAL A 267 5.25 17.29 -5.73
C VAL A 267 6.65 17.12 -5.12
N ALA A 268 7.01 17.96 -4.14
CA ALA A 268 8.34 17.98 -3.55
C ALA A 268 8.74 16.63 -2.95
N PHE A 269 7.83 15.96 -2.24
CA PHE A 269 8.10 14.67 -1.63
C PHE A 269 8.36 13.59 -2.71
N GLY A 270 7.48 13.49 -3.71
CA GLY A 270 7.60 12.49 -4.77
C GLY A 270 8.85 12.69 -5.63
N ILE A 271 9.17 13.94 -6.01
CA ILE A 271 10.40 14.24 -6.76
C ILE A 271 11.65 13.88 -5.95
N LYS A 272 11.74 14.30 -4.68
CA LYS A 272 12.87 13.98 -3.82
C LYS A 272 13.02 12.46 -3.64
N THR A 273 11.91 11.73 -3.42
CA THR A 273 11.92 10.26 -3.36
C THR A 273 12.53 9.64 -4.62
N ARG A 274 12.17 10.15 -5.80
CA ARG A 274 12.68 9.65 -7.09
C ARG A 274 14.16 9.94 -7.29
N VAL A 275 14.55 11.20 -7.14
CA VAL A 275 15.88 11.66 -7.55
C VAL A 275 16.97 11.42 -6.51
N GLN A 276 16.60 11.07 -5.27
CA GLN A 276 17.53 10.63 -4.22
C GLN A 276 17.24 9.19 -3.81
N GLY A 277 16.09 8.92 -3.18
CA GLY A 277 15.77 7.59 -2.65
C GLY A 277 15.89 6.48 -3.72
N LEU A 278 15.10 6.57 -4.77
CA LEU A 278 15.08 5.56 -5.83
C LEU A 278 16.40 5.52 -6.62
N ARG A 279 16.95 6.70 -6.98
CA ARG A 279 18.21 6.79 -7.71
C ARG A 279 19.37 6.12 -6.98
N ASP A 280 19.53 6.44 -5.69
CA ASP A 280 20.73 6.10 -4.93
C ASP A 280 20.66 4.69 -4.33
N ILE A 281 19.47 4.27 -3.84
CA ILE A 281 19.25 2.93 -3.28
C ILE A 281 19.00 1.89 -4.38
N GLY A 282 18.41 2.31 -5.52
CA GLY A 282 18.34 1.47 -6.72
C GLY A 282 17.19 0.46 -6.74
N ALA A 283 16.20 0.57 -5.85
CA ALA A 283 15.07 -0.35 -5.75
C ALA A 283 14.01 -0.13 -6.87
N SER A 284 14.44 -0.10 -8.12
CA SER A 284 13.60 0.20 -9.28
C SER A 284 12.73 -0.97 -9.72
N LEU A 285 11.55 -0.67 -10.27
CA LEU A 285 10.63 -1.65 -10.85
C LEU A 285 11.00 -1.94 -12.31
N SER A 286 10.94 -3.22 -12.71
CA SER A 286 11.10 -3.62 -14.11
C SER A 286 9.93 -3.12 -14.96
N PRO A 287 10.18 -2.58 -16.19
CA PRO A 287 9.11 -2.22 -17.13
C PRO A 287 8.17 -3.37 -17.47
N PHE A 288 8.67 -4.59 -17.53
CA PHE A 288 7.84 -5.78 -17.74
C PHE A 288 6.88 -6.03 -16.55
N ASN A 289 7.37 -5.90 -15.31
CA ASN A 289 6.50 -6.00 -14.13
C ASN A 289 5.48 -4.84 -14.10
N SER A 290 5.89 -3.62 -14.46
CA SER A 290 4.98 -2.47 -14.58
C SER A 290 3.83 -2.77 -15.54
N TRP A 291 4.15 -3.33 -16.71
CA TRP A 291 3.15 -3.73 -17.70
C TRP A 291 2.21 -4.83 -17.18
N ALA A 292 2.76 -5.88 -16.56
CA ALA A 292 1.94 -6.97 -16.01
C ALA A 292 1.00 -6.50 -14.89
N ILE A 293 1.47 -5.59 -14.03
CA ILE A 293 0.66 -4.98 -12.97
C ILE A 293 -0.43 -4.09 -13.57
N LEU A 294 -0.14 -3.32 -14.63
CA LEU A 294 -1.15 -2.52 -15.35
C LEU A 294 -2.31 -3.38 -15.84
N GLN A 295 -2.04 -4.59 -16.37
CA GLN A 295 -3.10 -5.53 -16.78
C GLN A 295 -4.00 -5.92 -15.59
N GLY A 296 -3.42 -6.10 -14.39
CA GLY A 296 -4.17 -6.35 -13.17
C GLY A 296 -5.05 -5.15 -12.78
N ILE A 297 -4.52 -3.94 -12.83
CA ILE A 297 -5.24 -2.72 -12.44
C ILE A 297 -6.47 -2.48 -13.31
N GLU A 298 -6.41 -2.79 -14.62
CA GLU A 298 -7.54 -2.61 -15.54
C GLU A 298 -8.82 -3.36 -15.11
N THR A 299 -8.67 -4.48 -14.40
CA THR A 299 -9.79 -5.28 -13.88
C THR A 299 -9.94 -5.20 -12.36
N LEU A 300 -9.24 -4.30 -11.69
CA LEU A 300 -9.21 -4.22 -10.23
C LEU A 300 -10.61 -4.13 -9.63
N HIS A 301 -11.45 -3.23 -10.12
CA HIS A 301 -12.81 -3.01 -9.62
C HIS A 301 -13.66 -4.29 -9.71
N LEU A 302 -13.62 -5.02 -10.82
CA LEU A 302 -14.37 -6.27 -11.01
C LEU A 302 -13.86 -7.36 -10.05
N ARG A 303 -12.55 -7.43 -9.84
CA ARG A 303 -11.95 -8.41 -8.93
C ARG A 303 -12.29 -8.10 -7.48
N MET A 304 -12.19 -6.85 -7.06
CA MET A 304 -12.48 -6.46 -5.67
C MET A 304 -13.96 -6.66 -5.31
N ASP A 305 -14.89 -6.42 -6.24
CA ASP A 305 -16.31 -6.74 -6.07
C ASP A 305 -16.52 -8.25 -5.83
N ARG A 306 -15.91 -9.09 -6.67
CA ARG A 306 -16.02 -10.54 -6.54
C ARG A 306 -15.33 -11.06 -5.28
N HIS A 307 -14.13 -10.60 -4.99
CA HIS A 307 -13.41 -10.93 -3.76
C HIS A 307 -14.25 -10.64 -2.52
N SER A 308 -14.77 -9.40 -2.41
CA SER A 308 -15.55 -8.98 -1.23
C SER A 308 -16.85 -9.78 -1.10
N THR A 309 -17.55 -10.02 -2.22
CA THR A 309 -18.79 -10.81 -2.22
C THR A 309 -18.54 -12.26 -1.80
N ASN A 310 -17.48 -12.87 -2.32
CA ASN A 310 -17.11 -14.24 -1.95
C ASN A 310 -16.72 -14.32 -0.47
N THR A 311 -15.90 -13.36 -0.01
CA THR A 311 -15.41 -13.34 1.38
C THR A 311 -16.55 -13.15 2.38
N GLN A 312 -17.52 -12.29 2.07
CA GLN A 312 -18.69 -12.11 2.91
C GLN A 312 -19.44 -13.43 3.12
N LYS A 313 -19.74 -14.16 2.04
CA LYS A 313 -20.43 -15.45 2.10
C LYS A 313 -19.61 -16.52 2.83
N VAL A 314 -18.30 -16.57 2.61
CA VAL A 314 -17.40 -17.48 3.33
C VAL A 314 -17.36 -17.14 4.83
N ALA A 315 -17.30 -15.85 5.21
CA ALA A 315 -17.31 -15.41 6.59
C ALA A 315 -18.65 -15.78 7.30
N GLU A 316 -19.78 -15.61 6.63
CA GLU A 316 -21.11 -16.00 7.13
C GLU A 316 -21.21 -17.52 7.33
N PHE A 317 -20.74 -18.32 6.36
CA PHE A 317 -20.66 -19.77 6.47
C PHE A 317 -19.81 -20.22 7.66
N LEU A 318 -18.60 -19.67 7.78
CA LEU A 318 -17.70 -20.01 8.89
C LEU A 318 -18.29 -19.60 10.25
N SER A 319 -18.94 -18.45 10.33
CA SER A 319 -19.56 -17.96 11.58
C SER A 319 -20.71 -18.87 12.06
N ALA A 320 -21.37 -19.56 11.15
CA ALA A 320 -22.44 -20.51 11.48
C ALA A 320 -21.94 -21.95 11.75
N HIS A 321 -20.66 -22.24 11.43
CA HIS A 321 -20.16 -23.63 11.51
C HIS A 321 -19.76 -24.03 12.92
N SER A 322 -20.22 -25.22 13.37
CA SER A 322 -20.04 -25.71 14.75
C SER A 322 -18.59 -25.95 15.17
N ASN A 323 -17.67 -26.19 14.23
CA ASN A 323 -16.23 -26.41 14.48
C ASN A 323 -15.40 -25.11 14.41
N VAL A 324 -16.02 -23.96 14.14
CA VAL A 324 -15.39 -22.63 14.17
C VAL A 324 -15.67 -21.95 15.52
N THR A 325 -14.66 -21.35 16.11
CA THR A 325 -14.74 -20.70 17.44
C THR A 325 -14.94 -19.20 17.34
N TRP A 326 -14.38 -18.57 16.33
CA TRP A 326 -14.51 -17.14 16.05
C TRP A 326 -14.17 -16.86 14.58
N VAL A 327 -14.68 -15.73 14.05
CA VAL A 327 -14.35 -15.22 12.71
C VAL A 327 -14.03 -13.74 12.85
N ALA A 328 -12.89 -13.31 12.30
CA ALA A 328 -12.49 -11.92 12.15
C ALA A 328 -12.64 -11.51 10.69
N TYR A 329 -13.61 -10.66 10.41
CA TYR A 329 -13.82 -10.04 9.10
C TYR A 329 -14.59 -8.73 9.27
N PRO A 330 -14.07 -7.58 8.82
CA PRO A 330 -14.71 -6.28 9.05
C PRO A 330 -16.11 -6.14 8.44
N GLY A 331 -16.48 -7.02 7.49
CA GLY A 331 -17.82 -7.08 6.89
C GLY A 331 -18.90 -7.73 7.79
N LEU A 332 -18.53 -8.39 8.88
CA LEU A 332 -19.49 -8.94 9.85
C LEU A 332 -19.86 -7.87 10.89
N GLU A 333 -21.15 -7.72 11.18
CA GLU A 333 -21.62 -6.78 12.23
C GLU A 333 -21.05 -7.09 13.62
N SER A 334 -20.67 -8.35 13.85
CA SER A 334 -20.05 -8.79 15.11
C SER A 334 -18.57 -8.39 15.22
N HIS A 335 -17.93 -7.92 14.14
CA HIS A 335 -16.53 -7.50 14.18
C HIS A 335 -16.40 -6.17 14.95
N LYS A 336 -15.42 -6.09 15.86
CA LYS A 336 -15.21 -4.93 16.74
C LYS A 336 -15.10 -3.59 15.98
N ASP A 337 -14.52 -3.61 14.79
CA ASP A 337 -14.28 -2.42 13.96
C ASP A 337 -15.27 -2.29 12.79
N HIS A 338 -16.40 -3.05 12.78
CA HIS A 338 -17.37 -2.96 11.69
C HIS A 338 -17.86 -1.52 11.43
N ALA A 339 -18.15 -0.78 12.50
CA ALA A 339 -18.61 0.61 12.38
C ALA A 339 -17.55 1.52 11.75
N THR A 340 -16.27 1.38 12.14
CA THR A 340 -15.13 2.10 11.59
C THR A 340 -14.88 1.69 10.13
N ALA A 341 -14.93 0.40 9.85
CA ALA A 341 -14.81 -0.11 8.48
C ALA A 341 -15.92 0.43 7.58
N LYS A 342 -17.17 0.45 8.05
CA LYS A 342 -18.32 1.01 7.32
C LYS A 342 -18.16 2.51 7.02
N LYS A 343 -17.45 3.27 7.87
CA LYS A 343 -17.16 4.68 7.65
C LYS A 343 -16.21 4.90 6.48
N TYR A 344 -15.19 4.05 6.31
CA TYR A 344 -14.09 4.28 5.40
C TYR A 344 -14.13 3.42 4.12
N HIS A 345 -14.75 2.23 4.19
CA HIS A 345 -14.87 1.37 3.02
C HIS A 345 -16.01 1.80 2.11
N TYR A 346 -15.72 1.88 0.84
CA TYR A 346 -16.72 2.23 -0.16
C TYR A 346 -17.60 1.04 -0.53
N ARG A 347 -18.80 1.30 -0.99
CA ARG A 347 -19.75 0.33 -1.56
C ARG A 347 -20.21 -0.77 -0.59
N GLY A 348 -19.97 -0.62 0.72
CA GLY A 348 -20.30 -1.67 1.70
C GLY A 348 -19.51 -2.96 1.48
N GLN A 349 -18.28 -2.86 1.00
CA GLN A 349 -17.39 -3.98 0.70
C GLN A 349 -16.13 -3.89 1.56
N TYR A 350 -15.66 -5.04 2.06
CA TYR A 350 -14.65 -5.07 3.11
C TYR A 350 -13.41 -5.91 2.76
N GLY A 351 -13.23 -6.23 1.47
CA GLY A 351 -12.04 -6.92 0.96
C GLY A 351 -12.11 -8.44 1.04
N ALA A 352 -10.95 -9.05 0.87
CA ALA A 352 -10.81 -10.49 0.60
C ALA A 352 -10.12 -11.27 1.71
N ILE A 353 -9.71 -10.64 2.79
CA ILE A 353 -8.96 -11.28 3.85
C ILE A 353 -9.86 -11.50 5.05
N LEU A 354 -9.90 -12.72 5.55
CA LEU A 354 -10.54 -13.08 6.81
C LEU A 354 -9.65 -14.01 7.63
N GLY A 355 -9.84 -13.97 8.94
CA GLY A 355 -9.24 -14.88 9.89
C GLY A 355 -10.31 -15.65 10.66
N PHE A 356 -10.04 -16.87 11.06
CA PHE A 356 -10.93 -17.63 11.93
C PHE A 356 -10.17 -18.61 12.80
N GLY A 357 -10.78 -18.97 13.93
CA GLY A 357 -10.29 -20.00 14.83
C GLY A 357 -11.07 -21.30 14.67
N ILE A 358 -10.37 -22.44 14.80
CA ILE A 358 -10.95 -23.77 14.70
C ILE A 358 -10.92 -24.49 16.06
N LYS A 359 -11.96 -25.26 16.39
CA LYS A 359 -11.96 -26.14 17.57
C LYS A 359 -10.85 -27.18 17.46
N GLY A 360 -10.16 -27.42 18.57
CA GLY A 360 -9.03 -28.36 18.63
C GLY A 360 -7.66 -27.69 18.48
N GLY A 361 -7.62 -26.35 18.30
CA GLY A 361 -6.40 -25.56 18.38
C GLY A 361 -5.41 -25.83 17.23
N TYR A 362 -4.11 -25.75 17.56
CA TYR A 362 -3.00 -25.81 16.60
C TYR A 362 -3.03 -27.03 15.67
N ASP A 363 -3.14 -28.25 16.24
CA ASP A 363 -3.11 -29.49 15.43
C ASP A 363 -4.35 -29.63 14.54
N ALA A 364 -5.50 -29.13 14.98
CA ALA A 364 -6.71 -29.13 14.16
C ALA A 364 -6.59 -28.15 13.01
N ALA A 365 -5.96 -26.99 13.21
CA ALA A 365 -5.72 -26.00 12.17
C ALA A 365 -4.82 -26.56 11.05
N LEU A 366 -3.75 -27.26 11.41
CA LEU A 366 -2.86 -27.90 10.41
C LEU A 366 -3.61 -28.98 9.61
N LYS A 367 -4.34 -29.87 10.31
CA LYS A 367 -5.13 -30.93 9.65
C LYS A 367 -6.21 -30.39 8.72
N PHE A 368 -6.85 -29.30 9.10
CA PHE A 368 -7.82 -28.61 8.27
C PHE A 368 -7.18 -28.12 6.98
N ILE A 369 -6.05 -27.42 7.08
CA ILE A 369 -5.32 -26.90 5.91
C ILE A 369 -4.89 -27.99 4.97
N ASP A 370 -4.37 -29.10 5.50
CA ASP A 370 -3.90 -30.24 4.70
C ASP A 370 -5.03 -30.97 3.93
N ARG A 371 -6.31 -30.74 4.31
CA ARG A 371 -7.49 -31.33 3.64
C ARG A 371 -8.05 -30.44 2.53
N LEU A 372 -7.66 -29.17 2.45
CA LEU A 372 -8.16 -28.25 1.45
C LEU A 372 -7.70 -28.64 0.04
N GLY A 373 -8.63 -28.61 -0.92
CA GLY A 373 -8.36 -28.94 -2.32
C GLY A 373 -8.25 -27.73 -3.23
N ILE A 374 -8.96 -26.62 -2.91
CA ILE A 374 -8.97 -25.41 -3.72
C ILE A 374 -8.03 -24.34 -3.15
N PHE A 375 -8.10 -24.11 -1.83
CA PHE A 375 -7.24 -23.12 -1.17
C PHE A 375 -5.79 -23.58 -1.18
N SER A 376 -4.90 -22.83 -1.80
CA SER A 376 -3.47 -23.12 -1.85
C SER A 376 -2.75 -22.64 -0.60
N LEU A 377 -1.95 -23.51 0.03
CA LEU A 377 -1.12 -23.17 1.19
C LEU A 377 0.13 -22.41 0.73
N LEU A 378 0.19 -21.11 0.95
CA LEU A 378 1.36 -20.28 0.66
C LEU A 378 1.30 -18.92 1.37
N ALA A 379 2.47 -18.27 1.48
CA ALA A 379 2.62 -16.97 2.12
C ALA A 379 2.36 -15.81 1.13
N ASN A 380 1.11 -15.62 0.72
CA ASN A 380 0.69 -14.47 -0.08
C ASN A 380 -0.74 -14.04 0.29
N VAL A 381 -1.21 -12.95 -0.30
CA VAL A 381 -2.59 -12.44 -0.29
C VAL A 381 -2.88 -11.73 -1.61
N GLY A 382 -4.15 -11.57 -1.95
CA GLY A 382 -4.56 -10.74 -3.09
C GLY A 382 -4.37 -11.38 -4.47
N ASP A 383 -4.20 -12.70 -4.50
CA ASP A 383 -4.23 -13.48 -5.75
C ASP A 383 -5.68 -13.70 -6.21
N ALA A 384 -5.89 -13.86 -7.51
CA ALA A 384 -7.17 -14.27 -8.09
C ALA A 384 -7.64 -15.65 -7.58
N LYS A 385 -6.69 -16.50 -7.16
CA LYS A 385 -6.94 -17.82 -6.55
C LYS A 385 -6.99 -17.73 -5.04
N SER A 386 -7.81 -18.56 -4.42
CA SER A 386 -7.95 -18.64 -2.96
C SER A 386 -6.70 -19.22 -2.29
N LEU A 387 -6.26 -18.55 -1.22
CA LEU A 387 -5.05 -18.90 -0.48
C LEU A 387 -5.38 -19.10 1.00
N VAL A 388 -4.60 -19.98 1.64
CA VAL A 388 -4.67 -20.25 3.08
C VAL A 388 -3.28 -20.22 3.70
N ILE A 389 -3.20 -19.81 4.96
CA ILE A 389 -1.98 -19.93 5.76
C ILE A 389 -2.31 -20.09 7.24
N HIS A 390 -1.45 -20.78 7.97
CA HIS A 390 -1.46 -20.85 9.43
C HIS A 390 -0.38 -19.91 9.99
N PRO A 391 -0.71 -18.69 10.43
CA PRO A 391 0.28 -17.70 10.81
C PRO A 391 1.23 -18.15 11.92
N ALA A 392 0.74 -18.86 12.94
CA ALA A 392 1.53 -19.30 14.07
C ALA A 392 2.70 -20.21 13.69
N SER A 393 2.52 -21.10 12.69
CA SER A 393 3.57 -22.00 12.22
C SER A 393 4.41 -21.47 11.06
N THR A 394 4.08 -20.29 10.52
CA THR A 394 4.70 -19.78 9.29
C THR A 394 5.14 -18.31 9.45
N THR A 395 4.29 -17.36 9.11
CA THR A 395 4.63 -15.92 9.04
C THR A 395 4.99 -15.31 10.40
N HIS A 396 4.58 -15.92 11.50
CA HIS A 396 4.83 -15.47 12.88
C HIS A 396 5.58 -16.53 13.71
N SER A 397 6.12 -17.59 13.08
CA SER A 397 6.83 -18.66 13.77
C SER A 397 8.12 -18.23 14.48
N GLN A 398 8.65 -17.05 14.13
CA GLN A 398 9.84 -16.47 14.74
C GLN A 398 9.52 -15.72 16.05
N LEU A 399 8.24 -15.42 16.32
CA LEU A 399 7.78 -14.78 17.53
C LEU A 399 7.63 -15.80 18.66
N THR A 400 7.89 -15.37 19.89
CA THR A 400 7.54 -16.15 21.07
C THR A 400 6.01 -16.31 21.19
N PRO A 401 5.50 -17.30 21.93
CA PRO A 401 4.05 -17.46 22.13
C PRO A 401 3.35 -16.21 22.65
N ASP A 402 3.97 -15.47 23.57
CA ASP A 402 3.42 -14.22 24.13
C ASP A 402 3.37 -13.10 23.09
N GLU A 403 4.41 -12.99 22.26
CA GLU A 403 4.44 -12.04 21.13
C GLU A 403 3.41 -12.41 20.05
N GLN A 404 3.22 -13.69 19.76
CA GLN A 404 2.16 -14.15 18.85
C GLN A 404 0.78 -13.73 19.36
N ILE A 405 0.47 -13.96 20.63
CA ILE A 405 -0.79 -13.53 21.25
C ILE A 405 -0.95 -12.00 21.15
N THR A 406 0.10 -11.24 21.46
CA THR A 406 0.10 -9.78 21.39
C THR A 406 -0.17 -9.28 19.97
N THR A 407 0.34 -9.97 18.95
CA THR A 407 0.10 -9.67 17.54
C THR A 407 -1.26 -10.19 17.04
N GLY A 408 -2.05 -10.88 17.88
CA GLY A 408 -3.35 -11.44 17.54
C GLY A 408 -3.29 -12.79 16.82
N VAL A 409 -2.16 -13.49 16.92
CA VAL A 409 -1.97 -14.83 16.35
C VAL A 409 -2.09 -15.84 17.45
N THR A 410 -3.13 -16.67 17.40
CA THR A 410 -3.34 -17.83 18.28
C THR A 410 -3.06 -19.14 17.55
N GLY A 411 -2.85 -20.24 18.29
CA GLY A 411 -2.54 -21.53 17.68
C GLY A 411 -3.68 -22.12 16.83
N ASP A 412 -4.91 -21.67 17.03
CA ASP A 412 -6.09 -22.07 16.26
C ASP A 412 -6.36 -21.16 15.05
N TYR A 413 -5.57 -20.08 14.87
CA TYR A 413 -5.80 -19.06 13.86
C TYR A 413 -5.44 -19.52 12.45
N ILE A 414 -6.42 -19.46 11.55
CA ILE A 414 -6.25 -19.69 10.10
C ILE A 414 -6.60 -18.39 9.36
N ARG A 415 -5.74 -17.95 8.45
CA ARG A 415 -6.02 -16.80 7.57
C ARG A 415 -6.34 -17.29 6.16
N LEU A 416 -7.44 -16.79 5.60
CA LEU A 416 -7.81 -16.98 4.21
C LEU A 416 -7.63 -15.67 3.43
N SER A 417 -7.17 -15.78 2.18
CA SER A 417 -7.29 -14.76 1.14
C SER A 417 -8.23 -15.35 0.09
N VAL A 418 -9.47 -14.91 0.11
CA VAL A 418 -10.54 -15.51 -0.71
C VAL A 418 -10.44 -15.02 -2.14
N GLY A 419 -10.42 -15.94 -3.11
CA GLY A 419 -10.24 -15.68 -4.53
C GLY A 419 -11.56 -15.41 -5.28
N LEU A 420 -11.46 -15.57 -6.61
CA LEU A 420 -12.53 -15.24 -7.55
C LEU A 420 -13.35 -16.46 -7.98
N GLU A 421 -13.05 -17.63 -7.46
CA GLU A 421 -13.71 -18.90 -7.78
C GLU A 421 -15.23 -18.83 -7.53
N ASN A 422 -15.98 -19.84 -7.97
CA ASN A 422 -17.36 -19.98 -7.57
C ASN A 422 -17.43 -20.17 -6.04
N VAL A 423 -18.22 -19.33 -5.37
CA VAL A 423 -18.29 -19.33 -3.91
C VAL A 423 -18.85 -20.62 -3.33
N ASP A 424 -19.73 -21.31 -4.04
CA ASP A 424 -20.29 -22.60 -3.59
C ASP A 424 -19.20 -23.69 -3.58
N ASP A 425 -18.28 -23.67 -4.53
CA ASP A 425 -17.11 -24.56 -4.56
C ASP A 425 -16.17 -24.27 -3.39
N LEU A 426 -15.92 -22.99 -3.07
CA LEU A 426 -15.12 -22.59 -1.92
C LEU A 426 -15.73 -23.05 -0.60
N ILE A 427 -17.07 -22.87 -0.43
CA ILE A 427 -17.79 -23.32 0.76
C ILE A 427 -17.79 -24.84 0.87
N ALA A 428 -17.92 -25.57 -0.24
CA ALA A 428 -17.84 -27.03 -0.25
C ALA A 428 -16.46 -27.52 0.18
N ASP A 429 -15.38 -26.90 -0.31
CA ASP A 429 -14.00 -27.22 0.05
C ASP A 429 -13.74 -26.96 1.55
N LEU A 430 -14.19 -25.81 2.07
CA LEU A 430 -14.09 -25.51 3.50
C LEU A 430 -14.92 -26.48 4.36
N SER A 431 -16.13 -26.82 3.92
CA SER A 431 -17.04 -27.73 4.65
C SER A 431 -16.47 -29.13 4.79
N GLN A 432 -15.92 -29.70 3.72
CA GLN A 432 -15.32 -31.03 3.77
C GLN A 432 -14.03 -31.05 4.62
N ALA A 433 -13.27 -29.96 4.65
CA ALA A 433 -12.08 -29.86 5.48
C ALA A 433 -12.38 -29.67 6.97
N LEU A 434 -13.53 -29.04 7.30
CA LEU A 434 -14.01 -28.85 8.67
C LEU A 434 -14.72 -30.09 9.25
N ALA A 435 -15.06 -31.08 8.42
CA ALA A 435 -15.65 -32.34 8.86
C ALA A 435 -14.57 -33.24 9.49
#